data_6428062192dfc23078a1ff3f3499e902
#
_entry.id   6428062192dfc23078a1ff3f3499e902
#
_cell.length_a   1.000
_cell.length_b   1.000
_cell.length_c   1.000
_cell.angle_alpha   90.00
_cell.angle_beta   90.00
_cell.angle_gamma   90.00
#
_symmetry.space_group_name_H-M   'P 1'
#
loop_
_entity.id
_entity.type
_entity.pdbx_description
1 polymer ?
#
loop_
_entity_poly.entity_id
_entity_poly.type
_entity_poly.pdbx_seq_one_letter_code
_entity_poly.pdbx_strand_id
1 'polypeptide(L)'
;NFLEIDPSVLKHNFQVNTMALLHIGRAVAPDMISKGEGSIIITGNTSAYRGMPGFAGFAPTKAAQRVLAESMARDLGPKGVHVGYVAIDAVIDLEWTRERMPDKPDDFFCKPEDIAGECYRLAHQPKSAWSFSSIIRPFGENWSVS
;
A
#
# COMPACT_ATOMS: atom_id res chain seq x y z
N ASN A 1 20.61 -10.38 5.01
CA ASN A 1 21.66 -10.63 4.04
C ASN A 1 21.08 -11.35 2.82
N PHE A 2 21.36 -10.86 1.60
CA PHE A 2 20.83 -11.42 0.35
C PHE A 2 21.23 -12.88 0.12
N LEU A 3 22.47 -13.23 0.48
CA LEU A 3 22.99 -14.59 0.28
C LEU A 3 22.41 -15.63 1.25
N GLU A 4 21.78 -15.20 2.32
CA GLU A 4 21.26 -16.05 3.41
C GLU A 4 19.72 -16.07 3.46
N ILE A 5 19.06 -15.33 2.58
CA ILE A 5 17.60 -15.29 2.61
C ILE A 5 17.02 -16.65 2.19
N ASP A 6 16.13 -17.17 3.02
CA ASP A 6 15.36 -18.36 2.67
C ASP A 6 14.32 -17.99 1.58
N PRO A 7 14.31 -18.68 0.42
CA PRO A 7 13.31 -18.45 -0.62
C PRO A 7 11.86 -18.56 -0.14
N SER A 8 11.60 -19.30 0.93
CA SER A 8 10.27 -19.44 1.53
C SER A 8 9.72 -18.10 2.04
N VAL A 9 10.60 -17.18 2.48
CA VAL A 9 10.22 -15.84 2.93
C VAL A 9 9.61 -15.04 1.78
N LEU A 10 10.26 -15.03 0.63
CA LEU A 10 9.73 -14.36 -0.57
C LEU A 10 8.38 -14.99 -1.00
N LYS A 11 8.31 -16.32 -1.02
CA LYS A 11 7.09 -17.05 -1.36
C LYS A 11 5.94 -16.71 -0.41
N HIS A 12 6.19 -16.73 0.89
CA HIS A 12 5.19 -16.39 1.91
C HIS A 12 4.70 -14.94 1.76
N ASN A 13 5.62 -13.99 1.65
CA ASN A 13 5.27 -12.58 1.48
C ASN A 13 4.51 -12.33 0.17
N PHE A 14 4.80 -13.07 -0.90
CA PHE A 14 4.04 -12.98 -2.14
C PHE A 14 2.59 -13.44 -1.96
N GLN A 15 2.36 -14.52 -1.21
CA GLN A 15 1.01 -14.97 -0.87
C GLN A 15 0.24 -13.91 -0.06
N VAL A 16 0.89 -13.35 0.96
CA VAL A 16 0.25 -12.38 1.87
C VAL A 16 0.01 -11.03 1.19
N ASN A 17 0.96 -10.52 0.41
CA ASN A 17 0.87 -9.18 -0.17
C ASN A 17 0.17 -9.18 -1.53
N THR A 18 0.54 -10.10 -2.43
CA THR A 18 0.10 -10.06 -3.83
C THR A 18 -1.10 -10.97 -4.09
N MET A 19 -0.99 -12.25 -3.72
CA MET A 19 -2.06 -13.21 -3.98
C MET A 19 -3.33 -12.89 -3.17
N ALA A 20 -3.18 -12.43 -1.92
CA ALA A 20 -4.32 -12.02 -1.12
C ALA A 20 -5.11 -10.88 -1.79
N LEU A 21 -4.42 -9.88 -2.36
CA LEU A 21 -5.08 -8.80 -3.10
C LEU A 21 -5.88 -9.34 -4.30
N LEU A 22 -5.31 -10.28 -5.07
CA LEU A 22 -6.00 -10.90 -6.20
C LEU A 22 -7.28 -11.62 -5.74
N HIS A 23 -7.18 -12.42 -4.68
CA HIS A 23 -8.32 -13.18 -4.15
C HIS A 23 -9.42 -12.26 -3.61
N ILE A 24 -9.05 -11.25 -2.82
CA ILE A 24 -10.01 -10.28 -2.27
C ILE A 24 -10.66 -9.49 -3.40
N GLY A 25 -9.87 -8.95 -4.34
CA GLY A 25 -10.38 -8.19 -5.47
C GLY A 25 -11.40 -8.99 -6.30
N ARG A 26 -11.10 -10.26 -6.59
CA ARG A 26 -12.04 -11.16 -7.30
C ARG A 26 -13.32 -11.44 -6.52
N ALA A 27 -13.24 -11.46 -5.20
CA ALA A 27 -14.41 -11.72 -4.35
C ALA A 27 -15.34 -10.51 -4.25
N VAL A 28 -14.79 -9.27 -4.18
CA VAL A 28 -15.61 -8.08 -3.93
C VAL A 28 -15.99 -7.30 -5.19
N ALA A 29 -15.18 -7.36 -6.25
CA ALA A 29 -15.41 -6.58 -7.46
C ALA A 29 -16.74 -6.87 -8.19
N PRO A 30 -17.24 -8.12 -8.28
CA PRO A 30 -18.50 -8.41 -8.97
C PRO A 30 -19.69 -7.60 -8.43
N ASP A 31 -19.82 -7.51 -7.11
CA ASP A 31 -20.91 -6.77 -6.49
C ASP A 31 -20.77 -5.25 -6.72
N MET A 32 -19.54 -4.73 -6.64
CA MET A 32 -19.25 -3.33 -6.92
C MET A 32 -19.56 -2.98 -8.38
N ILE A 33 -19.15 -3.83 -9.32
CA ILE A 33 -19.45 -3.66 -10.75
C ILE A 33 -20.95 -3.67 -11.00
N SER A 34 -21.69 -4.60 -10.39
CA SER A 34 -23.15 -4.69 -10.52
C SER A 34 -23.85 -3.42 -10.06
N LYS A 35 -23.34 -2.78 -9.03
CA LYS A 35 -23.85 -1.50 -8.50
C LYS A 35 -23.36 -0.28 -9.29
N GLY A 36 -22.32 -0.44 -10.11
CA GLY A 36 -21.64 0.66 -10.79
C GLY A 36 -20.89 1.61 -9.84
N GLU A 37 -20.60 1.16 -8.61
CA GLU A 37 -19.89 1.94 -7.59
C GLU A 37 -19.14 1.04 -6.61
N GLY A 38 -18.04 1.54 -6.09
CA GLY A 38 -17.23 0.86 -5.08
C GLY A 38 -15.83 1.42 -5.05
N SER A 39 -15.11 1.13 -3.96
CA SER A 39 -13.71 1.52 -3.79
C SER A 39 -12.90 0.40 -3.16
N ILE A 40 -11.73 0.14 -3.72
CA ILE A 40 -10.73 -0.80 -3.20
C ILE A 40 -9.47 0.01 -2.95
N ILE A 41 -9.16 0.28 -1.68
CA ILE A 41 -7.97 1.03 -1.29
C ILE A 41 -6.94 0.10 -0.70
N ILE A 42 -5.75 0.09 -1.28
CA ILE A 42 -4.63 -0.76 -0.88
C ILE A 42 -3.59 0.11 -0.17
N THR A 43 -3.21 -0.28 1.03
CA THR A 43 -2.10 0.34 1.74
C THR A 43 -0.79 -0.39 1.43
N GLY A 44 0.25 0.37 1.17
CA GLY A 44 1.58 -0.12 0.89
C GLY A 44 2.66 0.77 1.49
N ASN A 45 3.86 0.59 1.01
CA ASN A 45 5.01 1.40 1.42
C ASN A 45 5.97 1.63 0.25
N THR A 46 7.07 2.32 0.50
CA THR A 46 8.07 2.67 -0.50
C THR A 46 8.80 1.47 -1.11
N SER A 47 8.76 0.30 -0.45
CA SER A 47 9.26 -0.95 -1.04
C SER A 47 8.52 -1.35 -2.32
N ALA A 48 7.35 -0.77 -2.59
CA ALA A 48 6.64 -0.93 -3.85
C ALA A 48 7.31 -0.22 -5.05
N TYR A 49 8.24 0.69 -4.78
CA TYR A 49 8.91 1.52 -5.79
C TYR A 49 10.41 1.25 -5.90
N ARG A 50 11.03 0.67 -4.88
CA ARG A 50 12.47 0.43 -4.84
C ARG A 50 12.86 -0.73 -3.93
N GLY A 51 13.98 -1.39 -4.28
CA GLY A 51 14.65 -2.33 -3.40
C GLY A 51 15.63 -1.64 -2.47
N MET A 52 15.87 -2.27 -1.32
CA MET A 52 16.92 -1.86 -0.37
C MET A 52 17.65 -3.09 0.17
N PRO A 53 18.88 -2.93 0.69
CA PRO A 53 19.54 -4.01 1.40
C PRO A 53 18.65 -4.57 2.51
N GLY A 54 18.56 -5.89 2.62
CA GLY A 54 17.72 -6.59 3.59
C GLY A 54 16.24 -6.77 3.19
N PHE A 55 15.79 -6.19 2.06
CA PHE A 55 14.39 -6.21 1.64
C PHE A 55 14.08 -7.17 0.48
N ALA A 56 15.04 -8.03 0.08
CA ALA A 56 14.88 -8.94 -1.05
C ALA A 56 13.69 -9.91 -0.92
N GLY A 57 13.34 -10.30 0.31
CA GLY A 57 12.17 -11.16 0.56
C GLY A 57 10.84 -10.42 0.65
N PHE A 58 10.84 -9.08 0.66
CA PHE A 58 9.65 -8.27 0.89
C PHE A 58 9.36 -7.30 -0.26
N ALA A 59 10.34 -6.46 -0.64
CA ALA A 59 10.12 -5.40 -1.62
C ALA A 59 9.56 -5.88 -2.97
N PRO A 60 10.04 -7.00 -3.57
CA PRO A 60 9.47 -7.50 -4.81
C PRO A 60 7.98 -7.81 -4.71
N THR A 61 7.51 -8.26 -3.54
CA THR A 61 6.10 -8.60 -3.34
C THR A 61 5.22 -7.36 -3.20
N LYS A 62 5.75 -6.28 -2.63
CA LYS A 62 5.06 -4.99 -2.55
C LYS A 62 5.01 -4.30 -3.92
N ALA A 63 6.07 -4.42 -4.73
CA ALA A 63 6.08 -3.96 -6.10
C ALA A 63 5.05 -4.71 -6.95
N ALA A 64 5.00 -6.04 -6.84
CA ALA A 64 4.00 -6.87 -7.49
C ALA A 64 2.57 -6.52 -7.04
N GLN A 65 2.34 -6.28 -5.74
CA GLN A 65 1.06 -5.83 -5.21
C GLN A 65 0.61 -4.51 -5.85
N ARG A 66 1.51 -3.52 -5.95
CA ARG A 66 1.20 -2.22 -6.57
C ARG A 66 0.87 -2.35 -8.04
N VAL A 67 1.64 -3.13 -8.80
CA VAL A 67 1.38 -3.35 -10.23
C VAL A 67 0.07 -4.11 -10.45
N LEU A 68 -0.25 -5.09 -9.60
CA LEU A 68 -1.55 -5.77 -9.62
C LEU A 68 -2.69 -4.78 -9.34
N ALA A 69 -2.55 -3.92 -8.33
CA ALA A 69 -3.53 -2.87 -8.02
C ALA A 69 -3.73 -1.90 -9.20
N GLU A 70 -2.66 -1.52 -9.91
CA GLU A 70 -2.74 -0.67 -11.10
C GLU A 70 -3.50 -1.37 -12.25
N SER A 71 -3.25 -2.65 -12.47
CA SER A 71 -4.01 -3.45 -13.44
C SER A 71 -5.48 -3.53 -13.09
N MET A 72 -5.80 -3.72 -11.80
CA MET A 72 -7.17 -3.69 -11.30
C MET A 72 -7.83 -2.32 -11.53
N ALA A 73 -7.11 -1.23 -11.26
CA ALA A 73 -7.62 0.13 -11.46
C ALA A 73 -8.00 0.38 -12.92
N ARG A 74 -7.18 -0.06 -13.87
CA ARG A 74 -7.43 0.08 -15.31
C ARG A 74 -8.61 -0.75 -15.80
N ASP A 75 -8.77 -1.95 -15.27
CA ASP A 75 -9.87 -2.86 -15.67
C ASP A 75 -11.20 -2.51 -15.00
N LEU A 76 -11.18 -2.13 -13.73
CA LEU A 76 -12.37 -1.90 -12.93
C LEU A 76 -12.88 -0.45 -12.98
N GLY A 77 -12.00 0.52 -13.25
CA GLY A 77 -12.36 1.94 -13.34
C GLY A 77 -13.48 2.22 -14.34
N PRO A 78 -13.42 1.76 -15.60
CA PRO A 78 -14.50 1.93 -16.57
C PRO A 78 -15.84 1.31 -16.13
N LYS A 79 -15.79 0.38 -15.18
CA LYS A 79 -16.97 -0.32 -14.61
C LYS A 79 -17.51 0.36 -13.34
N GLY A 80 -16.94 1.53 -12.99
CA GLY A 80 -17.39 2.34 -11.85
C GLY A 80 -16.76 2.00 -10.51
N VAL A 81 -15.70 1.18 -10.48
CA VAL A 81 -15.00 0.78 -9.24
C VAL A 81 -13.66 1.49 -9.15
N HIS A 82 -13.48 2.30 -8.11
CA HIS A 82 -12.23 3.01 -7.86
C HIS A 82 -11.22 2.12 -7.14
N VAL A 83 -10.04 1.95 -7.71
CA VAL A 83 -8.93 1.26 -7.05
C VAL A 83 -7.81 2.27 -6.80
N GLY A 84 -7.42 2.42 -5.53
CA GLY A 84 -6.37 3.35 -5.11
C GLY A 84 -5.28 2.66 -4.29
N TYR A 85 -4.07 3.21 -4.36
CA TYR A 85 -2.89 2.72 -3.64
C TYR A 85 -2.26 3.83 -2.81
N VAL A 86 -2.25 3.65 -1.48
CA VAL A 86 -1.62 4.57 -0.53
C VAL A 86 -0.27 4.01 -0.12
N ALA A 87 0.79 4.64 -0.56
CA ALA A 87 2.15 4.30 -0.12
C ALA A 87 2.52 5.14 1.11
N ILE A 88 2.78 4.46 2.22
CA ILE A 88 3.19 5.07 3.47
C ILE A 88 4.72 5.09 3.51
N ASP A 89 5.29 6.28 3.33
CA ASP A 89 6.73 6.53 3.37
C ASP A 89 7.13 7.00 4.77
N ALA A 90 6.94 6.13 5.75
CA ALA A 90 7.15 6.48 7.15
C ALA A 90 7.19 5.25 8.06
N VAL A 91 7.64 5.47 9.28
CA VAL A 91 7.37 4.56 10.40
C VAL A 91 6.00 4.92 10.98
N ILE A 92 5.10 3.95 11.03
CA ILE A 92 3.77 4.16 11.59
C ILE A 92 3.86 4.23 13.11
N ASP A 93 3.10 5.15 13.72
CA ASP A 93 3.01 5.35 15.16
C ASP A 93 2.26 4.20 15.82
N LEU A 94 3.00 3.22 16.30
CA LEU A 94 2.51 2.03 16.99
C LEU A 94 3.35 1.80 18.25
N GLU A 95 2.79 1.14 19.26
CA GLU A 95 3.50 0.84 20.50
C GLU A 95 4.88 0.19 20.24
N TRP A 96 4.91 -0.88 19.45
CA TRP A 96 6.16 -1.59 19.12
C TRP A 96 7.15 -0.79 18.27
N THR A 97 6.71 0.17 17.46
CA THR A 97 7.60 1.05 16.69
C THR A 97 8.22 2.10 17.60
N ARG A 98 7.44 2.61 18.55
CA ARG A 98 7.92 3.52 19.61
C ARG A 98 8.96 2.85 20.51
N GLU A 99 8.70 1.62 20.93
CA GLU A 99 9.66 0.83 21.72
C GLU A 99 10.99 0.61 21.00
N ARG A 100 10.96 0.39 19.68
CA ARG A 100 12.17 0.21 18.86
C ARG A 100 12.93 1.50 18.59
N MET A 101 12.27 2.63 18.66
CA MET A 101 12.80 3.94 18.32
C MET A 101 12.46 5.00 19.39
N PRO A 102 12.89 4.77 20.67
CA PRO A 102 12.49 5.63 21.78
C PRO A 102 13.03 7.06 21.69
N ASP A 103 14.12 7.25 20.95
CA ASP A 103 14.79 8.56 20.81
C ASP A 103 14.20 9.41 19.66
N LYS A 104 13.23 8.91 18.92
CA LYS A 104 12.61 9.65 17.83
C LYS A 104 11.51 10.57 18.35
N PRO A 105 11.44 11.83 17.86
CA PRO A 105 10.38 12.76 18.24
C PRO A 105 9.01 12.32 17.69
N ASP A 106 7.94 12.86 18.25
CA ASP A 106 6.56 12.52 17.89
C ASP A 106 6.25 12.77 16.40
N ASP A 107 6.80 13.82 15.84
CA ASP A 107 6.61 14.22 14.44
C ASP A 107 7.39 13.36 13.42
N PHE A 108 8.24 12.45 13.90
CA PHE A 108 8.89 11.44 13.05
C PHE A 108 7.92 10.35 12.61
N PHE A 109 6.90 10.05 13.40
CA PHE A 109 5.98 8.96 13.15
C PHE A 109 4.75 9.40 12.37
N CYS A 110 4.28 8.53 11.46
CA CYS A 110 3.01 8.73 10.75
C CYS A 110 1.86 8.15 11.59
N LYS A 111 0.88 8.96 11.93
CA LYS A 111 -0.25 8.54 12.76
C LYS A 111 -1.23 7.67 11.97
N PRO A 112 -1.72 6.55 12.56
CA PRO A 112 -2.72 5.70 11.92
C PRO A 112 -3.97 6.45 11.48
N GLU A 113 -4.42 7.45 12.25
CA GLU A 113 -5.59 8.26 11.96
C GLU A 113 -5.41 9.09 10.68
N ASP A 114 -4.22 9.63 10.46
CA ASP A 114 -3.89 10.42 9.27
C ASP A 114 -3.81 9.52 8.02
N ILE A 115 -3.28 8.28 8.18
CA ILE A 115 -3.30 7.27 7.12
C ILE A 115 -4.74 6.88 6.76
N ALA A 116 -5.57 6.64 7.77
CA ALA A 116 -6.99 6.32 7.56
C ALA A 116 -7.74 7.47 6.89
N GLY A 117 -7.43 8.72 7.25
CA GLY A 117 -7.97 9.92 6.60
C GLY A 117 -7.66 9.97 5.12
N GLU A 118 -6.43 9.64 4.71
CA GLU A 118 -6.07 9.59 3.29
C GLU A 118 -6.77 8.45 2.55
N CYS A 119 -6.88 7.27 3.17
CA CYS A 119 -7.65 6.15 2.59
C CYS A 119 -9.12 6.54 2.38
N TYR A 120 -9.72 7.20 3.37
CA TYR A 120 -11.09 7.71 3.28
C TYR A 120 -11.24 8.74 2.16
N ARG A 121 -10.32 9.70 2.08
CA ARG A 121 -10.33 10.74 1.03
C ARG A 121 -10.28 10.12 -0.36
N LEU A 122 -9.39 9.15 -0.59
CA LEU A 122 -9.31 8.45 -1.87
C LEU A 122 -10.61 7.69 -2.19
N ALA A 123 -11.14 6.94 -1.23
CA ALA A 123 -12.34 6.15 -1.41
C ALA A 123 -13.58 6.99 -1.81
N HIS A 124 -13.59 8.29 -1.44
CA HIS A 124 -14.71 9.21 -1.67
C HIS A 124 -14.43 10.27 -2.73
N GLN A 125 -13.39 10.12 -3.54
CA GLN A 125 -13.12 11.04 -4.66
C GLN A 125 -14.26 10.98 -5.69
N PRO A 126 -14.61 12.14 -6.30
CA PRO A 126 -15.59 12.17 -7.38
C PRO A 126 -15.09 11.38 -8.59
N LYS A 127 -15.98 10.71 -9.30
CA LYS A 127 -15.65 9.86 -10.46
C LYS A 127 -14.85 10.57 -11.56
N SER A 128 -15.01 11.89 -11.68
CA SER A 128 -14.27 12.70 -12.67
C SER A 128 -12.81 12.97 -12.31
N ALA A 129 -12.37 12.60 -11.08
CA ALA A 129 -11.05 12.96 -10.57
C ALA A 129 -10.49 11.89 -9.61
N TRP A 130 -10.44 10.65 -10.05
CA TRP A 130 -9.86 9.55 -9.28
C TRP A 130 -8.34 9.55 -9.36
N SER A 131 -7.68 9.44 -8.20
CA SER A 131 -6.27 9.17 -8.09
C SER A 131 -6.02 7.67 -7.95
N PHE A 132 -5.00 7.15 -8.62
CA PHE A 132 -4.56 5.77 -8.37
C PHE A 132 -3.55 5.73 -7.21
N SER A 133 -2.53 6.59 -7.20
CA SER A 133 -1.42 6.51 -6.25
C SER A 133 -1.34 7.77 -5.40
N SER A 134 -1.22 7.60 -4.10
CA SER A 134 -0.91 8.63 -3.13
C SER A 134 0.29 8.20 -2.29
N ILE A 135 1.25 9.08 -2.07
CA ILE A 135 2.42 8.84 -1.21
C ILE A 135 2.34 9.83 -0.05
N ILE A 136 2.26 9.31 1.15
CA ILE A 136 2.14 10.11 2.38
C ILE A 136 3.33 9.87 3.29
N ARG A 137 3.75 10.94 3.98
CA ARG A 137 4.85 10.91 4.95
C ARG A 137 4.71 12.06 5.94
N PRO A 138 5.32 11.93 7.14
CA PRO A 138 5.50 13.08 8.03
C PRO A 138 6.31 14.19 7.37
N PHE A 139 6.06 15.43 7.72
CA PHE A 139 6.75 16.59 7.12
C PHE A 139 8.28 16.58 7.34
N GLY A 140 8.74 15.95 8.44
CA GLY A 140 10.18 15.82 8.76
C GLY A 140 10.86 14.59 8.16
N GLU A 141 10.16 13.74 7.39
CA GLU A 141 10.77 12.57 6.74
C GLU A 141 11.64 12.98 5.56
N ASN A 142 12.82 12.35 5.47
CA ASN A 142 13.65 12.51 4.28
C ASN A 142 13.01 11.83 3.08
N TRP A 143 12.94 12.54 1.97
CA TRP A 143 12.36 12.02 0.73
C TRP A 143 13.17 10.81 0.22
N SER A 144 12.66 9.64 0.48
CA SER A 144 13.36 8.38 0.17
C SER A 144 12.87 7.70 -1.10
N VAL A 145 11.86 8.27 -1.76
CA VAL A 145 11.15 7.71 -2.92
C VAL A 145 11.32 8.56 -4.16
N SER A 146 12.31 9.34 -4.25
CA SER A 146 12.63 10.07 -5.49
C SER A 146 13.37 9.21 -6.49
#